data_72c8a1cc6bed98db7b02a515caaf4382
#
_entry.id   72c8a1cc6bed98db7b02a515caaf4382
#
_cell.length_a   1.000
_cell.length_b   1.000
_cell.length_c   1.000
_cell.angle_alpha   90.00
_cell.angle_beta   90.00
_cell.angle_gamma   90.00
#
_symmetry.space_group_name_H-M   'P 1'
#
loop_
_entity.id
_entity.type
_entity.pdbx_description
1 polymer ?
#
loop_
_entity_poly.entity_id
_entity_poly.type
_entity_poly.pdbx_seq_one_letter_code
_entity_poly.pdbx_strand_id
1 'polypeptide(L)'
;MRSLIALLCYSSPVAATLHHLFVGAFRSPNLYAVGFDDQSLALTLLNNITTQDSHFWITLDHQKKNLYTTSVNSWSSYAIETPDSLLHRKTLAFEGSCTGSQAIFLESLPVSPYTVYGTTFGGDKSCGNVISIDDHGSLSHIIQSFDYGTGSGVHGLAIGSNNDILYSADDSGNSLWKHSINSETGQVEFLDRIAAPTSGSDPRHITIHPNGKFAYVIFEKTNKLALYSIDTETNTLTYTKSFPLVPLGYPNSEYWSDEVQLSHSTSYIWATSRSRRADYPGYISAFAISATGDILSQLFLTPTTTSGGMANAVARSPFGDEFVALTDSEKGFIQIWRFTGSSTEVVATLDLQDEGCCANAVWYD
;
A
#
# COMPACT_ATOMS: atom_id res chain seq x y z
N MET A 1 5.26 60.70 28.40
CA MET A 1 4.22 59.90 27.77
C MET A 1 4.89 58.88 26.88
N ARG A 2 4.92 57.59 27.25
CA ARG A 2 5.44 56.50 26.38
C ARG A 2 4.23 55.78 25.78
N SER A 3 4.04 55.94 24.46
CA SER A 3 3.00 55.20 23.72
C SER A 3 3.40 53.73 23.64
N LEU A 4 2.60 52.85 24.22
CA LEU A 4 2.65 51.41 23.91
C LEU A 4 1.95 51.18 22.58
N ILE A 5 2.70 50.72 21.59
CA ILE A 5 2.15 50.17 20.33
C ILE A 5 1.89 48.69 20.58
N ALA A 6 0.62 48.31 20.70
CA ALA A 6 0.21 46.93 20.72
C ALA A 6 0.28 46.35 19.29
N LEU A 7 1.21 45.43 19.03
CA LEU A 7 1.22 44.62 17.81
C LEU A 7 0.09 43.58 17.93
N LEU A 8 -0.98 43.80 17.18
CA LEU A 8 -2.00 42.81 16.93
C LEU A 8 -1.44 41.82 15.89
N CYS A 9 -1.00 40.62 16.34
CA CYS A 9 -0.74 39.50 15.44
C CYS A 9 -2.09 39.02 14.89
N TYR A 10 -2.41 39.38 13.66
CA TYR A 10 -3.48 38.69 12.92
C TYR A 10 -2.94 37.34 12.47
N SER A 11 -3.31 36.27 13.18
CA SER A 11 -3.22 34.94 12.62
C SER A 11 -4.31 34.83 11.55
N SER A 12 -3.92 34.83 10.29
CA SER A 12 -4.83 34.43 9.21
C SER A 12 -5.31 33.02 9.54
N PRO A 13 -6.62 32.73 9.54
CA PRO A 13 -7.10 31.37 9.65
C PRO A 13 -6.51 30.58 8.48
N VAL A 14 -5.80 29.50 8.77
CA VAL A 14 -5.44 28.51 7.76
C VAL A 14 -6.76 27.96 7.25
N ALA A 15 -7.02 28.08 5.97
CA ALA A 15 -8.24 27.52 5.39
C ALA A 15 -8.22 26.00 5.55
N ALA A 16 -9.31 25.42 6.03
CA ALA A 16 -9.50 23.99 6.08
C ALA A 16 -9.30 23.40 4.68
N THR A 17 -8.52 22.32 4.60
CA THR A 17 -8.34 21.58 3.35
C THR A 17 -9.05 20.24 3.46
N LEU A 18 -10.00 20.02 2.56
CA LEU A 18 -10.68 18.74 2.43
C LEU A 18 -9.85 17.83 1.54
N HIS A 19 -9.34 16.75 2.11
CA HIS A 19 -8.59 15.71 1.42
C HIS A 19 -9.48 14.52 1.11
N HIS A 20 -9.17 13.78 0.04
CA HIS A 20 -10.02 12.71 -0.46
C HIS A 20 -9.29 11.39 -0.52
N LEU A 21 -10.00 10.29 -0.19
CA LEU A 21 -9.51 8.92 -0.27
C LEU A 21 -10.54 8.04 -0.98
N PHE A 22 -10.02 7.03 -1.69
CA PHE A 22 -10.82 5.86 -2.05
C PHE A 22 -10.42 4.68 -1.17
N VAL A 23 -11.41 3.86 -0.79
CA VAL A 23 -11.22 2.66 0.06
C VAL A 23 -11.81 1.46 -0.65
N GLY A 24 -11.03 0.39 -0.75
CA GLY A 24 -11.45 -0.90 -1.30
C GLY A 24 -12.12 -1.79 -0.25
N ALA A 25 -12.77 -2.86 -0.73
CA ALA A 25 -13.45 -3.83 0.12
C ALA A 25 -13.10 -5.28 -0.26
N PHE A 26 -13.08 -6.18 0.74
CA PHE A 26 -12.77 -7.59 0.53
C PHE A 26 -13.97 -8.43 0.09
N ARG A 27 -15.16 -8.16 0.63
CA ARG A 27 -16.32 -9.05 0.50
C ARG A 27 -17.58 -8.35 0.02
N SER A 28 -17.50 -7.05 -0.24
CA SER A 28 -18.61 -6.30 -0.79
C SER A 28 -18.23 -5.69 -2.14
N PRO A 29 -19.17 -5.57 -3.09
CA PRO A 29 -18.93 -4.95 -4.38
C PRO A 29 -19.01 -3.42 -4.25
N ASN A 30 -18.24 -2.86 -3.32
CA ASN A 30 -18.26 -1.43 -3.03
C ASN A 30 -16.84 -0.84 -3.08
N LEU A 31 -16.76 0.40 -3.53
CA LEU A 31 -15.67 1.34 -3.30
C LEU A 31 -16.23 2.53 -2.53
N TYR A 32 -15.49 3.01 -1.55
CA TYR A 32 -15.93 4.15 -0.74
C TYR A 32 -15.12 5.37 -1.09
N ALA A 33 -15.79 6.50 -1.34
CA ALA A 33 -15.17 7.81 -1.43
C ALA A 33 -15.33 8.50 -0.07
N VAL A 34 -14.22 8.93 0.51
CA VAL A 34 -14.14 9.47 1.87
C VAL A 34 -13.44 10.83 1.83
N GLY A 35 -13.98 11.80 2.56
CA GLY A 35 -13.39 13.12 2.75
C GLY A 35 -12.82 13.27 4.16
N PHE A 36 -11.64 13.85 4.28
CA PHE A 36 -10.99 14.21 5.55
C PHE A 36 -10.69 15.71 5.58
N ASP A 37 -11.26 16.41 6.54
CA ASP A 37 -10.97 17.82 6.83
C ASP A 37 -9.86 17.88 7.89
N ASP A 38 -8.67 18.38 7.51
CA ASP A 38 -7.46 18.39 8.34
C ASP A 38 -7.50 19.39 9.50
N GLN A 39 -8.44 20.35 9.49
CA GLN A 39 -8.60 21.34 10.55
C GLN A 39 -9.61 20.92 11.61
N SER A 40 -10.78 20.48 11.16
CA SER A 40 -11.83 19.99 12.07
C SER A 40 -11.63 18.55 12.49
N LEU A 41 -10.71 17.82 11.83
CA LEU A 41 -10.44 16.39 11.98
C LEU A 41 -11.70 15.55 11.70
N ALA A 42 -12.57 16.04 10.81
CA ALA A 42 -13.79 15.35 10.43
C ALA A 42 -13.50 14.37 9.28
N LEU A 43 -13.95 13.12 9.45
CA LEU A 43 -13.90 12.08 8.42
C LEU A 43 -15.33 11.75 7.99
N THR A 44 -15.63 11.87 6.70
CA THR A 44 -16.99 11.79 6.17
C THR A 44 -17.06 10.84 4.98
N LEU A 45 -18.08 9.97 4.96
CA LEU A 45 -18.43 9.22 3.75
C LEU A 45 -19.04 10.17 2.73
N LEU A 46 -18.36 10.35 1.60
CA LEU A 46 -18.87 11.18 0.50
C LEU A 46 -19.80 10.37 -0.41
N ASN A 47 -19.40 9.13 -0.70
CA ASN A 47 -20.20 8.23 -1.53
C ASN A 47 -19.87 6.75 -1.26
N ASN A 48 -20.86 5.89 -1.38
CA ASN A 48 -20.73 4.44 -1.50
C ASN A 48 -20.97 4.07 -2.96
N ILE A 49 -19.90 3.69 -3.67
CA ILE A 49 -19.91 3.44 -5.11
C ILE A 49 -20.06 1.93 -5.31
N THR A 50 -21.23 1.51 -5.75
CA THR A 50 -21.48 0.10 -6.09
C THR A 50 -20.72 -0.28 -7.36
N THR A 51 -19.96 -1.35 -7.28
CA THR A 51 -19.14 -1.92 -8.36
C THR A 51 -19.68 -3.29 -8.79
N GLN A 52 -19.01 -3.93 -9.76
CA GLN A 52 -19.39 -5.25 -10.23
C GLN A 52 -18.83 -6.39 -9.35
N ASP A 53 -17.75 -6.11 -8.59
CA ASP A 53 -17.03 -7.10 -7.80
C ASP A 53 -16.35 -6.44 -6.60
N SER A 54 -15.79 -7.23 -5.68
CA SER A 54 -14.97 -6.73 -4.58
C SER A 54 -13.58 -6.31 -5.09
N HIS A 55 -12.98 -5.32 -4.45
CA HIS A 55 -11.68 -4.76 -4.82
C HIS A 55 -10.72 -4.82 -3.64
N PHE A 56 -9.85 -5.84 -3.65
CA PHE A 56 -8.92 -6.14 -2.53
C PHE A 56 -7.73 -5.21 -2.48
N TRP A 57 -7.32 -4.68 -3.62
CA TRP A 57 -6.27 -3.69 -3.76
C TRP A 57 -6.63 -2.67 -4.82
N ILE A 58 -6.36 -1.42 -4.51
CA ILE A 58 -6.61 -0.29 -5.42
C ILE A 58 -5.35 0.56 -5.52
N THR A 59 -5.07 1.11 -6.70
CA THR A 59 -3.98 2.06 -6.94
C THR A 59 -4.39 3.11 -7.97
N LEU A 60 -3.74 4.27 -7.93
CA LEU A 60 -4.02 5.37 -8.85
C LEU A 60 -3.04 5.36 -10.03
N ASP A 61 -3.46 5.90 -11.16
CA ASP A 61 -2.54 6.24 -12.23
C ASP A 61 -1.65 7.45 -11.84
N HIS A 62 -0.59 7.70 -12.63
CA HIS A 62 0.37 8.78 -12.36
C HIS A 62 -0.24 10.18 -12.38
N GLN A 63 -1.39 10.37 -13.04
CA GLN A 63 -2.12 11.64 -13.10
C GLN A 63 -3.24 11.74 -12.09
N LYS A 64 -3.50 10.67 -11.33
CA LYS A 64 -4.64 10.52 -10.43
C LYS A 64 -6.00 10.75 -11.12
N LYS A 65 -6.11 10.35 -12.37
CA LYS A 65 -7.34 10.42 -13.18
C LYS A 65 -8.05 9.09 -13.30
N ASN A 66 -7.33 8.00 -13.01
CA ASN A 66 -7.87 6.66 -13.05
C ASN A 66 -7.51 5.89 -11.78
N LEU A 67 -8.46 5.08 -11.35
CA LEU A 67 -8.29 4.11 -10.26
C LEU A 67 -8.23 2.72 -10.89
N TYR A 68 -7.16 1.97 -10.63
CA TYR A 68 -7.03 0.58 -11.00
C TYR A 68 -7.30 -0.31 -9.79
N THR A 69 -7.97 -1.43 -10.02
CA THR A 69 -8.43 -2.28 -8.94
C THR A 69 -8.24 -3.76 -9.24
N THR A 70 -7.93 -4.53 -8.20
CA THR A 70 -8.05 -5.99 -8.25
C THR A 70 -9.52 -6.38 -8.12
N SER A 71 -9.91 -7.47 -8.77
CA SER A 71 -11.17 -8.18 -8.54
C SER A 71 -10.85 -9.65 -8.30
N VAL A 72 -11.82 -10.51 -8.04
CA VAL A 72 -11.54 -11.92 -7.70
C VAL A 72 -10.67 -12.61 -8.76
N ASN A 73 -10.99 -12.42 -10.05
CA ASN A 73 -10.30 -13.08 -11.17
C ASN A 73 -10.08 -12.13 -12.37
N SER A 74 -9.98 -10.85 -12.10
CA SER A 74 -9.86 -9.81 -13.14
C SER A 74 -9.21 -8.54 -12.59
N TRP A 75 -8.89 -7.63 -13.51
CA TRP A 75 -8.39 -6.28 -13.27
C TRP A 75 -9.42 -5.29 -13.78
N SER A 76 -9.73 -4.26 -13.01
CA SER A 76 -10.69 -3.24 -13.45
C SER A 76 -10.10 -1.84 -13.39
N SER A 77 -10.62 -0.95 -14.22
CA SER A 77 -10.28 0.47 -14.22
C SER A 77 -11.52 1.35 -14.18
N TYR A 78 -11.40 2.44 -13.45
CA TYR A 78 -12.42 3.46 -13.28
C TYR A 78 -11.80 4.83 -13.58
N ALA A 79 -12.48 5.66 -14.37
CA ALA A 79 -12.13 7.07 -14.46
C ALA A 79 -12.67 7.80 -13.23
N ILE A 80 -11.86 8.67 -12.64
CA ILE A 80 -12.26 9.54 -11.54
C ILE A 80 -12.89 10.79 -12.14
N GLU A 81 -14.20 10.93 -12.05
CA GLU A 81 -14.93 12.08 -12.58
C GLU A 81 -14.95 13.24 -11.59
N THR A 82 -15.14 12.90 -10.31
CA THR A 82 -15.06 13.81 -9.16
C THR A 82 -14.50 13.04 -7.96
N PRO A 83 -14.08 13.68 -6.86
CA PRO A 83 -13.57 13.00 -5.68
C PRO A 83 -14.53 11.97 -5.06
N ASP A 84 -15.81 12.00 -5.42
CA ASP A 84 -16.86 11.11 -4.93
C ASP A 84 -17.54 10.29 -6.04
N SER A 85 -17.03 10.33 -7.28
CA SER A 85 -17.63 9.66 -8.44
C SER A 85 -16.63 8.94 -9.31
N LEU A 86 -16.85 7.65 -9.51
CA LEU A 86 -16.06 6.78 -10.36
C LEU A 86 -16.90 6.24 -11.53
N LEU A 87 -16.39 6.35 -12.73
CA LEU A 87 -16.99 5.76 -13.92
C LEU A 87 -16.22 4.51 -14.33
N HIS A 88 -16.87 3.35 -14.23
CA HIS A 88 -16.28 2.09 -14.71
C HIS A 88 -15.94 2.19 -16.20
N ARG A 89 -14.70 1.83 -16.56
CA ARG A 89 -14.19 1.86 -17.93
C ARG A 89 -13.99 0.48 -18.53
N LYS A 90 -13.29 -0.38 -17.79
CA LYS A 90 -12.87 -1.68 -18.32
C LYS A 90 -12.69 -2.70 -17.22
N THR A 91 -13.04 -3.96 -17.52
CA THR A 91 -12.64 -5.14 -16.76
C THR A 91 -11.95 -6.11 -17.69
N LEU A 92 -10.77 -6.60 -17.30
CA LEU A 92 -9.96 -7.58 -18.03
C LEU A 92 -9.91 -8.87 -17.21
N ALA A 93 -10.49 -9.94 -17.73
CA ALA A 93 -10.36 -11.25 -17.14
C ALA A 93 -8.91 -11.76 -17.24
N PHE A 94 -8.50 -12.62 -16.32
CA PHE A 94 -7.19 -13.27 -16.39
C PHE A 94 -7.06 -14.13 -17.63
N GLU A 95 -5.85 -14.16 -18.17
CA GLU A 95 -5.47 -14.98 -19.30
C GLU A 95 -4.25 -15.85 -18.96
N GLY A 96 -4.06 -16.92 -19.73
CA GLY A 96 -2.89 -17.78 -19.61
C GLY A 96 -2.74 -18.45 -18.25
N SER A 97 -1.54 -18.38 -17.69
CA SER A 97 -1.18 -19.02 -16.41
C SER A 97 -1.86 -18.43 -15.18
N CYS A 98 -2.44 -17.24 -15.28
CA CYS A 98 -3.16 -16.60 -14.18
C CYS A 98 -4.58 -17.14 -13.98
N THR A 99 -5.11 -17.89 -14.94
CA THR A 99 -6.47 -18.44 -14.87
C THR A 99 -6.62 -19.36 -13.63
N GLY A 100 -7.63 -19.10 -12.80
CA GLY A 100 -7.90 -19.87 -11.58
C GLY A 100 -7.19 -19.35 -10.32
N SER A 101 -6.37 -18.29 -10.44
CA SER A 101 -5.80 -17.56 -9.29
C SER A 101 -6.71 -16.41 -8.86
N GLN A 102 -6.34 -15.72 -7.78
CA GLN A 102 -7.03 -14.54 -7.27
C GLN A 102 -6.11 -13.31 -7.40
N ALA A 103 -6.63 -12.20 -7.92
CA ALA A 103 -5.90 -10.93 -7.92
C ALA A 103 -5.62 -10.48 -6.49
N ILE A 104 -4.42 -9.97 -6.22
CA ILE A 104 -4.06 -9.55 -4.87
C ILE A 104 -3.45 -8.14 -4.83
N PHE A 105 -2.68 -7.76 -5.82
CA PHE A 105 -1.96 -6.49 -5.83
C PHE A 105 -1.84 -5.91 -7.24
N LEU A 106 -1.83 -4.57 -7.33
CA LEU A 106 -1.57 -3.78 -8.53
C LEU A 106 -0.56 -2.68 -8.24
N GLU A 107 0.32 -2.43 -9.20
CA GLU A 107 1.25 -1.29 -9.20
C GLU A 107 1.25 -0.61 -10.56
N SER A 108 1.22 0.73 -10.58
CA SER A 108 1.16 1.54 -11.79
C SER A 108 2.52 2.14 -12.12
N LEU A 109 3.04 1.91 -13.33
CA LEU A 109 4.28 2.54 -13.79
C LEU A 109 4.08 4.06 -13.96
N PRO A 110 4.87 4.91 -13.26
CA PRO A 110 4.64 6.35 -13.27
C PRO A 110 5.18 7.07 -14.52
N VAL A 111 5.86 6.34 -15.41
CA VAL A 111 6.44 6.86 -16.64
C VAL A 111 5.93 6.08 -17.86
N SER A 112 6.08 6.65 -19.05
CA SER A 112 5.74 5.92 -20.30
C SER A 112 6.47 4.57 -20.34
N PRO A 113 5.79 3.50 -20.76
CA PRO A 113 4.46 3.40 -21.40
C PRO A 113 3.27 3.33 -20.42
N TYR A 114 3.44 3.66 -19.13
CA TYR A 114 2.40 3.72 -18.11
C TYR A 114 1.64 2.41 -17.87
N THR A 115 2.30 1.28 -18.09
CA THR A 115 1.72 -0.04 -17.86
C THR A 115 1.33 -0.25 -16.41
N VAL A 116 0.36 -1.13 -16.18
CA VAL A 116 -0.04 -1.57 -14.86
C VAL A 116 0.44 -3.02 -14.66
N TYR A 117 1.08 -3.27 -13.54
CA TYR A 117 1.54 -4.60 -13.13
C TYR A 117 0.58 -5.16 -12.11
N GLY A 118 0.04 -6.34 -12.38
CA GLY A 118 -0.81 -7.05 -11.45
C GLY A 118 -0.23 -8.39 -11.06
N THR A 119 -0.41 -8.81 -9.82
CA THR A 119 -0.03 -10.15 -9.36
C THR A 119 -1.20 -10.87 -8.74
N THR A 120 -1.16 -12.20 -8.83
CA THR A 120 -2.17 -13.09 -8.27
C THR A 120 -1.62 -13.87 -7.09
N PHE A 121 -2.49 -14.28 -6.20
CA PHE A 121 -2.19 -15.07 -5.02
C PHE A 121 -3.07 -16.33 -4.99
N GLY A 122 -2.56 -17.41 -4.39
CA GLY A 122 -3.28 -18.68 -4.32
C GLY A 122 -3.09 -19.57 -5.56
N GLY A 123 -3.58 -20.82 -5.47
CA GLY A 123 -3.31 -21.85 -6.47
C GLY A 123 -1.93 -22.49 -6.29
N ASP A 124 -1.47 -23.23 -7.31
CA ASP A 124 -0.18 -23.93 -7.28
C ASP A 124 1.02 -22.98 -7.47
N LYS A 125 0.78 -21.79 -8.02
CA LYS A 125 1.78 -20.75 -8.27
C LYS A 125 1.10 -19.41 -8.48
N SER A 126 1.80 -18.33 -8.14
CA SER A 126 1.44 -16.98 -8.56
C SER A 126 1.82 -16.71 -10.01
N CYS A 127 1.08 -15.83 -10.63
CA CYS A 127 1.45 -15.23 -11.91
C CYS A 127 1.43 -13.71 -11.83
N GLY A 128 2.08 -13.06 -12.78
CA GLY A 128 1.98 -11.63 -13.02
C GLY A 128 1.36 -11.31 -14.36
N ASN A 129 0.65 -10.20 -14.44
CA ASN A 129 0.18 -9.61 -15.69
C ASN A 129 0.81 -8.24 -15.89
N VAL A 130 1.23 -7.96 -17.12
CA VAL A 130 1.56 -6.62 -17.60
C VAL A 130 0.41 -6.16 -18.46
N ILE A 131 -0.19 -5.02 -18.10
CA ILE A 131 -1.42 -4.53 -18.69
C ILE A 131 -1.13 -3.16 -19.31
N SER A 132 -1.45 -3.02 -20.61
CA SER A 132 -1.38 -1.73 -21.29
C SER A 132 -2.57 -0.85 -20.92
N ILE A 133 -2.40 0.46 -21.04
CA ILE A 133 -3.48 1.43 -20.93
C ILE A 133 -3.76 2.07 -22.30
N ASP A 134 -4.96 2.64 -22.45
CA ASP A 134 -5.33 3.46 -23.60
C ASP A 134 -4.96 4.94 -23.39
N ASP A 135 -5.26 5.78 -24.39
CA ASP A 135 -4.98 7.24 -24.35
C ASP A 135 -5.74 8.00 -23.25
N HIS A 136 -6.73 7.37 -22.62
CA HIS A 136 -7.49 7.92 -21.51
C HIS A 136 -7.02 7.37 -20.16
N GLY A 137 -6.01 6.51 -20.14
CA GLY A 137 -5.49 5.85 -18.97
C GLY A 137 -6.32 4.64 -18.50
N SER A 138 -7.33 4.20 -19.26
CA SER A 138 -8.08 2.99 -18.90
C SER A 138 -7.27 1.74 -19.26
N LEU A 139 -7.44 0.64 -18.50
CA LEU A 139 -6.86 -0.65 -18.86
C LEU A 139 -7.31 -1.04 -20.26
N SER A 140 -6.38 -1.48 -21.11
CA SER A 140 -6.66 -1.83 -22.50
C SER A 140 -6.66 -3.34 -22.73
N HIS A 141 -5.50 -3.98 -22.58
CA HIS A 141 -5.35 -5.43 -22.73
C HIS A 141 -4.10 -5.94 -21.98
N ILE A 142 -4.08 -7.24 -21.67
CA ILE A 142 -2.92 -7.91 -21.09
C ILE A 142 -1.90 -8.12 -22.21
N ILE A 143 -0.72 -7.48 -22.09
CA ILE A 143 0.36 -7.59 -23.09
C ILE A 143 1.36 -8.67 -22.74
N GLN A 144 1.35 -9.16 -21.50
CA GLN A 144 2.19 -10.25 -21.02
C GLN A 144 1.58 -10.90 -19.80
N SER A 145 1.64 -12.25 -19.76
CA SER A 145 1.47 -13.04 -18.53
C SER A 145 2.78 -13.78 -18.25
N PHE A 146 3.22 -13.80 -17.01
CA PHE A 146 4.46 -14.48 -16.60
C PHE A 146 4.28 -15.19 -15.27
N ASP A 147 5.05 -16.26 -15.06
CA ASP A 147 4.95 -17.13 -13.89
C ASP A 147 6.05 -16.82 -12.88
N TYR A 148 5.72 -16.89 -11.59
CA TYR A 148 6.68 -16.84 -10.49
C TYR A 148 7.24 -18.22 -10.06
N GLY A 149 6.75 -19.29 -10.66
CA GLY A 149 7.20 -20.66 -10.35
C GLY A 149 6.35 -21.35 -9.30
N THR A 150 6.52 -22.67 -9.19
CA THR A 150 5.76 -23.52 -8.27
C THR A 150 5.98 -23.14 -6.82
N GLY A 151 4.92 -23.08 -6.03
CA GLY A 151 4.94 -22.74 -4.63
C GLY A 151 5.11 -21.26 -4.33
N SER A 152 5.12 -20.38 -5.35
CA SER A 152 5.10 -18.93 -5.14
C SER A 152 3.72 -18.44 -4.74
N GLY A 153 3.70 -17.39 -3.93
CA GLY A 153 2.51 -16.64 -3.54
C GLY A 153 2.89 -15.17 -3.43
N VAL A 154 3.07 -14.51 -4.59
CA VAL A 154 3.49 -13.10 -4.63
C VAL A 154 2.34 -12.22 -4.18
N HIS A 155 2.60 -11.39 -3.16
CA HIS A 155 1.56 -10.58 -2.53
C HIS A 155 1.76 -9.07 -2.75
N GLY A 156 2.97 -8.59 -2.96
CA GLY A 156 3.25 -7.16 -3.14
C GLY A 156 4.27 -6.89 -4.24
N LEU A 157 4.13 -5.75 -4.88
CA LEU A 157 5.00 -5.26 -5.95
C LEU A 157 5.57 -3.89 -5.60
N ALA A 158 6.77 -3.58 -6.10
CA ALA A 158 7.31 -2.23 -6.09
C ALA A 158 8.18 -1.99 -7.33
N ILE A 159 8.08 -0.78 -7.88
CA ILE A 159 8.90 -0.34 -8.99
C ILE A 159 10.18 0.30 -8.45
N GLY A 160 11.33 -0.07 -9.01
CA GLY A 160 12.62 0.54 -8.69
C GLY A 160 12.65 2.04 -9.00
N SER A 161 13.52 2.78 -8.32
CA SER A 161 13.58 4.25 -8.43
C SER A 161 13.84 4.79 -9.83
N ASN A 162 14.47 3.98 -10.70
CA ASN A 162 14.74 4.32 -12.09
C ASN A 162 13.62 3.87 -13.06
N ASN A 163 12.56 3.23 -12.54
CA ASN A 163 11.45 2.66 -13.33
C ASN A 163 11.86 1.55 -14.30
N ASP A 164 12.98 0.89 -14.06
CA ASP A 164 13.59 -0.15 -14.90
C ASP A 164 13.54 -1.54 -14.28
N ILE A 165 13.12 -1.65 -13.01
CA ILE A 165 13.01 -2.90 -12.26
C ILE A 165 11.64 -3.02 -11.60
N LEU A 166 11.05 -4.20 -11.69
CA LEU A 166 9.91 -4.64 -10.88
C LEU A 166 10.40 -5.62 -9.82
N TYR A 167 10.27 -5.25 -8.56
CA TYR A 167 10.47 -6.12 -7.40
C TYR A 167 9.15 -6.71 -6.95
N SER A 168 9.17 -7.98 -6.55
CA SER A 168 7.97 -8.68 -6.09
C SER A 168 8.26 -9.42 -4.79
N ALA A 169 7.40 -9.26 -3.80
CA ALA A 169 7.49 -9.94 -2.51
C ALA A 169 6.66 -11.23 -2.55
N ASP A 170 7.33 -12.36 -2.42
CA ASP A 170 6.78 -13.71 -2.54
C ASP A 170 6.64 -14.33 -1.14
N ASP A 171 5.46 -14.19 -0.58
CA ASP A 171 5.08 -14.68 0.73
C ASP A 171 5.26 -16.21 0.80
N SER A 172 4.50 -16.97 0.01
CA SER A 172 4.53 -18.43 0.06
C SER A 172 5.88 -19.01 -0.40
N GLY A 173 6.54 -18.35 -1.36
CA GLY A 173 7.86 -18.74 -1.86
C GLY A 173 9.03 -18.26 -0.98
N ASN A 174 8.76 -17.51 0.09
CA ASN A 174 9.75 -16.98 1.04
C ASN A 174 10.93 -16.29 0.34
N SER A 175 10.65 -15.41 -0.63
CA SER A 175 11.67 -14.80 -1.49
C SER A 175 11.25 -13.44 -2.05
N LEU A 176 12.21 -12.75 -2.65
CA LEU A 176 11.99 -11.55 -3.44
C LEU A 176 12.38 -11.84 -4.89
N TRP A 177 11.54 -11.44 -5.84
CA TRP A 177 11.81 -11.56 -7.27
C TRP A 177 12.24 -10.23 -7.83
N LYS A 178 13.08 -10.29 -8.86
CA LYS A 178 13.56 -9.14 -9.62
C LYS A 178 13.34 -9.39 -11.11
N HIS A 179 12.63 -8.47 -11.77
CA HIS A 179 12.43 -8.46 -13.22
C HIS A 179 12.89 -7.11 -13.77
N SER A 180 13.51 -7.11 -14.94
CA SER A 180 13.70 -5.86 -15.70
C SER A 180 12.39 -5.41 -16.32
N ILE A 181 12.23 -4.09 -16.48
CA ILE A 181 11.12 -3.46 -17.19
C ILE A 181 11.65 -2.91 -18.52
N ASN A 182 11.07 -3.33 -19.62
CA ASN A 182 11.37 -2.75 -20.93
C ASN A 182 10.75 -1.34 -21.01
N SER A 183 11.56 -0.31 -21.22
CA SER A 183 11.14 1.09 -21.20
C SER A 183 10.21 1.51 -22.34
N GLU A 184 10.13 0.72 -23.42
CA GLU A 184 9.27 1.01 -24.58
C GLU A 184 7.91 0.31 -24.47
N THR A 185 7.91 -0.94 -23.99
CA THR A 185 6.71 -1.79 -23.96
C THR A 185 6.12 -1.99 -22.58
N GLY A 186 6.90 -1.76 -21.50
CA GLY A 186 6.54 -2.09 -20.13
C GLY A 186 6.61 -3.59 -19.81
N GLN A 187 6.90 -4.46 -20.78
CA GLN A 187 7.04 -5.90 -20.55
C GLN A 187 8.20 -6.20 -19.61
N VAL A 188 8.13 -7.32 -18.91
CA VAL A 188 9.12 -7.70 -17.90
C VAL A 188 9.89 -8.95 -18.30
N GLU A 189 11.15 -9.02 -17.87
CA GLU A 189 12.01 -10.20 -18.03
C GLU A 189 12.61 -10.59 -16.68
N PHE A 190 12.56 -11.88 -16.33
CA PHE A 190 13.12 -12.40 -15.09
C PHE A 190 14.63 -12.19 -15.05
N LEU A 191 15.12 -11.64 -13.93
CA LEU A 191 16.55 -11.44 -13.67
C LEU A 191 17.06 -12.32 -12.53
N ASP A 192 16.36 -12.34 -11.38
CA ASP A 192 16.85 -13.02 -10.20
C ASP A 192 15.74 -13.32 -9.18
N ARG A 193 16.02 -14.28 -8.29
CA ARG A 193 15.19 -14.62 -7.13
C ARG A 193 16.05 -14.75 -5.89
N ILE A 194 15.80 -13.94 -4.89
CA ILE A 194 16.58 -13.82 -3.66
C ILE A 194 15.77 -14.44 -2.51
N ALA A 195 16.30 -15.49 -1.90
CA ALA A 195 15.66 -16.08 -0.72
C ALA A 195 15.65 -15.10 0.45
N ALA A 196 14.55 -15.09 1.23
CA ALA A 196 14.52 -14.37 2.49
C ALA A 196 15.59 -14.93 3.48
N PRO A 197 16.09 -14.09 4.42
CA PRO A 197 17.24 -14.46 5.26
C PRO A 197 16.98 -15.64 6.18
N THR A 198 15.72 -15.91 6.50
CA THR A 198 15.29 -17.06 7.31
C THR A 198 14.09 -17.75 6.68
N SER A 199 14.02 -19.07 6.85
CA SER A 199 12.84 -19.85 6.44
C SER A 199 11.59 -19.35 7.18
N GLY A 200 10.50 -19.17 6.47
CA GLY A 200 9.23 -18.70 7.03
C GLY A 200 9.25 -17.23 7.44
N SER A 201 10.06 -16.39 6.79
CA SER A 201 9.96 -14.93 6.89
C SER A 201 8.69 -14.43 6.20
N ASP A 202 8.37 -15.03 5.07
CA ASP A 202 7.20 -14.77 4.24
C ASP A 202 7.12 -13.27 3.85
N PRO A 203 7.96 -12.81 2.86
CA PRO A 203 7.93 -11.43 2.35
C PRO A 203 6.59 -11.13 1.70
N ARG A 204 5.88 -10.11 2.22
CA ARG A 204 4.50 -9.80 1.80
C ARG A 204 4.39 -8.51 0.98
N HIS A 205 4.80 -7.39 1.54
CA HIS A 205 4.82 -6.10 0.86
C HIS A 205 6.22 -5.51 0.87
N ILE A 206 6.51 -4.70 -0.13
CA ILE A 206 7.81 -4.07 -0.36
C ILE A 206 7.61 -2.63 -0.83
N THR A 207 8.47 -1.72 -0.36
CA THR A 207 8.56 -0.36 -0.90
C THR A 207 10.03 0.03 -1.10
N ILE A 208 10.30 0.83 -2.13
CA ILE A 208 11.65 1.25 -2.50
C ILE A 208 11.86 2.70 -2.11
N HIS A 209 13.00 3.00 -1.47
CA HIS A 209 13.37 4.38 -1.20
C HIS A 209 13.64 5.11 -2.52
N PRO A 210 13.19 6.39 -2.69
CA PRO A 210 13.35 7.13 -3.95
C PRO A 210 14.78 7.30 -4.46
N ASN A 211 15.79 7.19 -3.55
CA ASN A 211 17.21 7.23 -3.96
C ASN A 211 17.73 5.92 -4.57
N GLY A 212 16.90 4.86 -4.62
CA GLY A 212 17.23 3.57 -5.18
C GLY A 212 18.22 2.70 -4.39
N LYS A 213 18.58 3.08 -3.15
CA LYS A 213 19.61 2.40 -2.36
C LYS A 213 19.07 1.43 -1.32
N PHE A 214 17.77 1.49 -1.01
CA PHE A 214 17.14 0.69 0.02
C PHE A 214 15.74 0.23 -0.38
N ALA A 215 15.42 -0.99 0.06
CA ALA A 215 14.07 -1.54 0.05
C ALA A 215 13.66 -1.91 1.48
N TYR A 216 12.40 -1.70 1.78
CA TYR A 216 11.77 -2.04 3.05
C TYR A 216 10.71 -3.10 2.79
N VAL A 217 10.80 -4.22 3.49
CA VAL A 217 10.01 -5.41 3.21
C VAL A 217 9.31 -5.87 4.49
N ILE A 218 8.01 -6.08 4.42
CA ILE A 218 7.27 -6.77 5.47
C ILE A 218 7.55 -8.26 5.40
N PHE A 219 7.96 -8.84 6.53
CA PHE A 219 7.97 -10.28 6.76
C PHE A 219 6.72 -10.65 7.55
N GLU A 220 5.71 -11.16 6.85
CA GLU A 220 4.38 -11.40 7.40
C GLU A 220 4.43 -12.30 8.63
N LYS A 221 5.00 -13.49 8.50
CA LYS A 221 4.94 -14.54 9.51
C LYS A 221 5.91 -14.34 10.68
N THR A 222 7.06 -13.72 10.43
CA THR A 222 8.00 -13.38 11.50
C THR A 222 7.74 -12.02 12.14
N ASN A 223 6.74 -11.28 11.65
CA ASN A 223 6.28 -9.98 12.15
C ASN A 223 7.42 -8.97 12.26
N LYS A 224 8.11 -8.74 11.14
CA LYS A 224 9.26 -7.84 11.08
C LYS A 224 9.18 -6.91 9.88
N LEU A 225 9.70 -5.70 10.06
CA LEU A 225 10.13 -4.84 8.98
C LEU A 225 11.60 -5.14 8.67
N ALA A 226 11.90 -5.60 7.47
CA ALA A 226 13.24 -5.90 7.00
C ALA A 226 13.78 -4.75 6.13
N LEU A 227 15.05 -4.43 6.30
CA LEU A 227 15.81 -3.50 5.48
C LEU A 227 16.74 -4.29 4.56
N TYR A 228 16.67 -3.98 3.27
CA TYR A 228 17.62 -4.44 2.26
C TYR A 228 18.36 -3.24 1.67
N SER A 229 19.66 -3.35 1.50
CA SER A 229 20.41 -2.46 0.61
C SER A 229 20.24 -2.89 -0.85
N ILE A 230 20.24 -1.93 -1.75
CA ILE A 230 20.19 -2.15 -3.20
C ILE A 230 21.52 -1.69 -3.78
N ASP A 231 22.22 -2.57 -4.47
CA ASP A 231 23.35 -2.21 -5.30
C ASP A 231 22.82 -1.47 -6.55
N THR A 232 23.18 -0.21 -6.70
CA THR A 232 22.59 0.66 -7.74
C THR A 232 23.08 0.36 -9.18
N GLU A 233 24.12 -0.47 -9.34
CA GLU A 233 24.63 -0.88 -10.65
C GLU A 233 23.93 -2.17 -11.13
N THR A 234 23.72 -3.10 -10.19
CA THR A 234 23.14 -4.42 -10.49
C THR A 234 21.68 -4.56 -10.08
N ASN A 235 21.12 -3.60 -9.33
CA ASN A 235 19.79 -3.65 -8.71
C ASN A 235 19.62 -4.89 -7.79
N THR A 236 20.71 -5.37 -7.19
CA THR A 236 20.70 -6.56 -6.33
C THR A 236 20.37 -6.18 -4.90
N LEU A 237 19.36 -6.87 -4.34
CA LEU A 237 18.93 -6.73 -2.96
C LEU A 237 19.84 -7.55 -2.02
N THR A 238 20.33 -6.92 -0.95
CA THR A 238 21.08 -7.59 0.11
C THR A 238 20.45 -7.30 1.47
N TYR A 239 20.01 -8.34 2.18
CA TYR A 239 19.45 -8.19 3.53
C TYR A 239 20.45 -7.55 4.48
N THR A 240 20.00 -6.55 5.25
CA THR A 240 20.83 -5.81 6.21
C THR A 240 20.44 -6.11 7.65
N LYS A 241 19.19 -5.85 8.01
CA LYS A 241 18.66 -5.99 9.38
C LYS A 241 17.13 -6.04 9.37
N SER A 242 16.53 -6.35 10.51
CA SER A 242 15.08 -6.27 10.67
C SER A 242 14.66 -5.81 12.06
N PHE A 243 13.45 -5.30 12.19
CA PHE A 243 12.88 -4.73 13.40
C PHE A 243 11.52 -5.40 13.70
N PRO A 244 11.17 -5.62 14.98
CA PRO A 244 9.91 -6.22 15.35
C PRO A 244 8.74 -5.28 15.08
N LEU A 245 7.62 -5.83 14.65
CA LEU A 245 6.34 -5.13 14.44
C LEU A 245 5.26 -5.56 15.44
N VAL A 246 5.62 -6.42 16.39
CA VAL A 246 4.80 -6.80 17.54
C VAL A 246 5.67 -6.73 18.81
N PRO A 247 5.11 -6.49 20.01
CA PRO A 247 5.89 -6.42 21.22
C PRO A 247 6.61 -7.73 21.54
N LEU A 248 7.76 -7.65 22.19
CA LEU A 248 8.48 -8.82 22.69
C LEU A 248 7.63 -9.62 23.67
N GLY A 249 7.64 -10.94 23.51
CA GLY A 249 6.85 -11.85 24.37
C GLY A 249 5.49 -12.26 23.81
N TYR A 250 5.03 -11.62 22.74
CA TYR A 250 3.86 -12.10 22.01
C TYR A 250 4.25 -13.20 21.02
N PRO A 251 3.46 -14.27 20.90
CA PRO A 251 3.74 -15.34 19.93
C PRO A 251 3.62 -14.81 18.49
N ASN A 252 4.66 -14.96 17.68
CA ASN A 252 4.60 -14.59 16.25
C ASN A 252 3.44 -15.28 15.50
N SER A 253 3.08 -16.50 15.91
CA SER A 253 1.99 -17.26 15.32
C SER A 253 0.61 -16.63 15.47
N GLU A 254 0.45 -15.69 16.40
CA GLU A 254 -0.81 -14.98 16.66
C GLU A 254 -0.92 -13.68 15.86
N TYR A 255 0.10 -13.33 15.07
CA TYR A 255 0.15 -12.09 14.30
C TYR A 255 0.61 -12.32 12.87
N TRP A 256 0.16 -11.44 11.98
CA TRP A 256 0.62 -11.28 10.61
C TRP A 256 0.92 -9.81 10.35
N SER A 257 2.16 -9.50 9.99
CA SER A 257 2.47 -8.14 9.54
C SER A 257 1.89 -7.87 8.17
N ASP A 258 1.45 -6.62 7.93
CA ASP A 258 0.56 -6.33 6.81
C ASP A 258 1.20 -5.39 5.80
N GLU A 259 1.31 -4.10 6.07
CA GLU A 259 1.65 -3.07 5.10
C GLU A 259 2.92 -2.32 5.48
N VAL A 260 3.60 -1.77 4.46
CA VAL A 260 4.73 -0.85 4.61
C VAL A 260 4.63 0.29 3.62
N GLN A 261 4.74 1.52 4.12
CA GLN A 261 4.76 2.71 3.27
C GLN A 261 5.78 3.74 3.73
N LEU A 262 6.45 4.39 2.78
CA LEU A 262 7.24 5.59 3.04
C LEU A 262 6.33 6.77 3.35
N SER A 263 6.72 7.64 4.29
CA SER A 263 6.05 8.90 4.55
C SER A 263 6.18 9.87 3.37
N HIS A 264 5.39 10.94 3.39
CA HIS A 264 5.44 11.99 2.35
C HIS A 264 6.84 12.59 2.19
N SER A 265 7.48 12.94 3.29
CA SER A 265 8.85 13.51 3.30
C SER A 265 9.95 12.49 3.04
N THR A 266 9.63 11.20 2.98
CA THR A 266 10.60 10.08 2.96
C THR A 266 11.53 10.04 4.17
N SER A 267 11.14 10.66 5.27
CA SER A 267 11.90 10.67 6.53
C SER A 267 11.47 9.56 7.50
N TYR A 268 10.36 8.91 7.20
CA TYR A 268 9.78 7.85 8.04
C TYR A 268 9.28 6.68 7.20
N ILE A 269 9.24 5.50 7.83
CA ILE A 269 8.55 4.29 7.35
C ILE A 269 7.40 4.00 8.29
N TRP A 270 6.22 3.78 7.72
CA TRP A 270 5.07 3.23 8.40
C TRP A 270 4.98 1.73 8.16
N ALA A 271 4.67 0.98 9.20
CA ALA A 271 4.44 -0.45 9.09
C ALA A 271 3.36 -0.91 10.05
N THR A 272 2.59 -1.92 9.66
CA THR A 272 1.48 -2.46 10.44
C THR A 272 1.56 -3.96 10.63
N SER A 273 0.92 -4.43 11.70
CA SER A 273 0.67 -5.84 11.98
C SER A 273 -0.76 -6.03 12.46
N ARG A 274 -1.39 -7.11 12.02
CA ARG A 274 -2.74 -7.51 12.43
C ARG A 274 -2.68 -8.73 13.33
N SER A 275 -3.60 -8.83 14.28
CA SER A 275 -3.75 -10.02 15.08
C SER A 275 -4.64 -11.04 14.36
N ARG A 276 -4.29 -12.31 14.46
CA ARG A 276 -5.12 -13.44 14.03
C ARG A 276 -6.26 -13.74 14.98
N ARG A 277 -6.27 -13.05 16.12
CA ARG A 277 -7.27 -13.17 17.18
C ARG A 277 -8.03 -11.87 17.32
N ALA A 278 -9.34 -11.91 17.21
CA ALA A 278 -10.22 -10.74 17.32
C ALA A 278 -10.16 -10.04 18.69
N ASP A 279 -9.72 -10.76 19.74
CA ASP A 279 -9.57 -10.25 21.11
C ASP A 279 -8.21 -9.57 21.38
N TYR A 280 -7.27 -9.60 20.43
CA TYR A 280 -5.98 -8.94 20.52
C TYR A 280 -5.88 -7.78 19.51
N PRO A 281 -5.27 -6.66 19.88
CA PRO A 281 -5.06 -5.57 18.94
C PRO A 281 -4.01 -5.94 17.89
N GLY A 282 -4.10 -5.35 16.71
CA GLY A 282 -2.99 -5.21 15.80
C GLY A 282 -2.01 -4.13 16.28
N TYR A 283 -1.03 -3.76 15.45
CA TYR A 283 -0.05 -2.72 15.77
C TYR A 283 0.24 -1.83 14.57
N ILE A 284 0.48 -0.54 14.86
CA ILE A 284 1.02 0.43 13.93
C ILE A 284 2.35 0.95 14.47
N SER A 285 3.35 1.06 13.59
CA SER A 285 4.69 1.54 13.88
C SER A 285 5.13 2.62 12.92
N ALA A 286 5.98 3.54 13.39
CA ALA A 286 6.80 4.37 12.53
C ALA A 286 8.29 4.21 12.87
N PHE A 287 9.12 4.30 11.84
CA PHE A 287 10.58 4.24 11.94
C PHE A 287 11.17 5.52 11.35
N ALA A 288 12.10 6.13 12.08
CA ALA A 288 12.90 7.21 11.52
C ALA A 288 13.92 6.62 10.55
N ILE A 289 14.08 7.25 9.40
CA ILE A 289 15.11 6.90 8.42
C ILE A 289 16.06 8.07 8.18
N SER A 290 17.30 7.75 7.84
CA SER A 290 18.31 8.75 7.48
C SER A 290 18.00 9.36 6.12
N ALA A 291 18.62 10.48 5.79
CA ALA A 291 18.55 11.08 4.46
C ALA A 291 19.05 10.14 3.33
N THR A 292 19.78 9.10 3.67
CA THR A 292 20.23 8.07 2.74
C THR A 292 19.33 6.84 2.70
N GLY A 293 18.29 6.77 3.56
CA GLY A 293 17.30 5.68 3.59
C GLY A 293 17.60 4.55 4.59
N ASP A 294 18.66 4.62 5.41
CA ASP A 294 18.89 3.61 6.46
C ASP A 294 17.90 3.82 7.62
N ILE A 295 17.36 2.75 8.19
CA ILE A 295 16.51 2.81 9.38
C ILE A 295 17.37 3.12 10.61
N LEU A 296 17.07 4.26 11.25
CA LEU A 296 17.77 4.75 12.44
C LEU A 296 17.19 4.15 13.73
N SER A 297 15.88 4.21 13.88
CA SER A 297 15.19 3.73 15.09
C SER A 297 13.71 3.49 14.82
N GLN A 298 13.10 2.60 15.60
CA GLN A 298 11.64 2.54 15.76
C GLN A 298 11.21 3.65 16.73
N LEU A 299 10.31 4.52 16.28
CA LEU A 299 9.83 5.67 17.07
C LEU A 299 8.76 5.24 18.07
N PHE A 300 7.87 4.35 17.63
CA PHE A 300 6.81 3.77 18.45
C PHE A 300 6.32 2.44 17.87
N LEU A 301 5.64 1.70 18.71
CA LEU A 301 4.87 0.49 18.39
C LEU A 301 3.57 0.59 19.18
N THR A 302 2.51 1.08 18.55
CA THR A 302 1.24 1.40 19.19
C THR A 302 0.19 0.35 18.83
N PRO A 303 -0.58 -0.19 19.80
CA PRO A 303 -1.69 -1.07 19.49
C PRO A 303 -2.77 -0.35 18.69
N THR A 304 -3.35 -1.03 17.68
CA THR A 304 -4.52 -0.55 16.96
C THR A 304 -5.80 -0.75 17.77
N THR A 305 -6.89 -0.14 17.37
CA THR A 305 -8.17 -0.18 18.11
C THR A 305 -8.86 -1.54 18.05
N THR A 306 -8.51 -2.37 17.07
CA THR A 306 -8.99 -3.75 16.88
C THR A 306 -7.83 -4.64 16.47
N SER A 307 -8.14 -5.90 16.12
CA SER A 307 -7.18 -6.86 15.56
C SER A 307 -6.68 -6.48 14.15
N GLY A 308 -7.43 -5.67 13.39
CA GLY A 308 -7.19 -5.38 11.98
C GLY A 308 -7.86 -6.36 11.01
N GLY A 309 -8.23 -7.55 11.49
CA GLY A 309 -8.91 -8.57 10.67
C GLY A 309 -8.03 -9.12 9.55
N MET A 310 -8.50 -9.02 8.29
CA MET A 310 -7.77 -9.48 7.10
C MET A 310 -6.77 -8.43 6.59
N ALA A 311 -6.99 -7.15 6.91
CA ALA A 311 -6.06 -6.06 6.64
C ALA A 311 -6.20 -4.94 7.66
N ASN A 312 -5.07 -4.33 8.00
CA ASN A 312 -4.94 -3.02 8.61
C ASN A 312 -3.91 -2.21 7.79
N ALA A 313 -4.24 -2.02 6.52
CA ALA A 313 -3.35 -1.37 5.57
C ALA A 313 -3.21 0.13 5.90
N VAL A 314 -1.96 0.57 6.07
CA VAL A 314 -1.65 1.99 6.24
C VAL A 314 -1.57 2.68 4.88
N ALA A 315 -2.16 3.88 4.77
CA ALA A 315 -2.09 4.73 3.59
C ALA A 315 -1.52 6.10 4.01
N ARG A 316 -0.29 6.39 3.57
CA ARG A 316 0.36 7.68 3.85
C ARG A 316 -0.40 8.82 3.20
N SER A 317 -0.52 9.97 3.88
CA SER A 317 -1.07 11.16 3.26
C SER A 317 -0.09 11.75 2.23
N PRO A 318 -0.58 12.34 1.14
CA PRO A 318 0.28 13.01 0.15
C PRO A 318 0.60 14.47 0.51
N PHE A 319 -0.04 15.03 1.53
CA PHE A 319 0.06 16.45 1.90
C PHE A 319 0.94 16.72 3.14
N GLY A 320 1.54 15.68 3.73
CA GLY A 320 2.48 15.82 4.86
C GLY A 320 2.68 14.51 5.61
N ASP A 321 3.49 14.53 6.66
CA ASP A 321 3.78 13.36 7.50
C ASP A 321 2.86 13.27 8.73
N GLU A 322 2.06 14.30 9.00
CA GLU A 322 1.25 14.40 10.22
C GLU A 322 0.14 13.35 10.26
N PHE A 323 -0.44 12.99 9.11
CA PHE A 323 -1.57 12.09 9.05
C PHE A 323 -1.29 10.84 8.21
N VAL A 324 -1.87 9.71 8.65
CA VAL A 324 -1.99 8.49 7.87
C VAL A 324 -3.39 7.93 8.02
N ALA A 325 -3.91 7.32 6.97
CA ALA A 325 -5.13 6.53 7.06
C ALA A 325 -4.76 5.08 7.40
N LEU A 326 -5.62 4.42 8.18
CA LEU A 326 -5.52 3.01 8.51
C LEU A 326 -6.87 2.36 8.27
N THR A 327 -6.91 1.34 7.43
CA THR A 327 -8.09 0.52 7.20
C THR A 327 -8.23 -0.56 8.28
N ASP A 328 -9.44 -1.03 8.50
CA ASP A 328 -9.74 -2.13 9.41
C ASP A 328 -10.81 -3.03 8.82
N SER A 329 -10.47 -4.27 8.57
CA SER A 329 -11.41 -5.25 8.04
C SER A 329 -12.09 -6.11 9.11
N GLU A 330 -11.74 -5.94 10.39
CA GLU A 330 -12.42 -6.64 11.48
C GLU A 330 -13.80 -6.03 11.78
N LYS A 331 -13.88 -4.69 11.73
CA LYS A 331 -15.10 -3.93 12.04
C LYS A 331 -15.63 -3.12 10.87
N GLY A 332 -14.88 -3.00 9.77
CA GLY A 332 -15.33 -2.28 8.58
C GLY A 332 -15.28 -0.76 8.74
N PHE A 333 -14.19 -0.23 9.27
CA PHE A 333 -13.97 1.21 9.40
C PHE A 333 -12.66 1.66 8.77
N ILE A 334 -12.53 2.98 8.57
CA ILE A 334 -11.27 3.67 8.30
C ILE A 334 -11.00 4.68 9.42
N GLN A 335 -9.74 4.78 9.83
CA GLN A 335 -9.26 5.75 10.83
C GLN A 335 -8.20 6.66 10.24
N ILE A 336 -8.17 7.92 10.71
CA ILE A 336 -7.03 8.81 10.53
C ILE A 336 -6.26 8.82 11.84
N TRP A 337 -4.97 8.55 11.72
CA TRP A 337 -4.01 8.59 12.81
C TRP A 337 -3.10 9.80 12.64
N ARG A 338 -2.92 10.57 13.73
CA ARG A 338 -2.01 11.71 13.79
C ARG A 338 -0.66 11.27 14.32
N PHE A 339 0.40 11.64 13.62
CA PHE A 339 1.79 11.46 14.04
C PHE A 339 2.31 12.71 14.72
N THR A 340 2.89 12.55 15.90
CA THR A 340 3.42 13.64 16.74
C THR A 340 4.94 13.72 16.73
N GLY A 341 5.62 12.95 15.88
CA GLY A 341 7.08 12.82 15.83
C GLY A 341 7.65 11.66 16.65
N SER A 342 7.00 11.26 17.73
CA SER A 342 7.43 10.14 18.60
C SER A 342 6.31 9.21 19.04
N SER A 343 5.07 9.53 18.70
CA SER A 343 3.88 8.75 19.03
C SER A 343 2.81 8.94 17.96
N THR A 344 1.72 8.19 18.08
CA THR A 344 0.57 8.34 17.21
C THR A 344 -0.73 8.13 17.98
N GLU A 345 -1.80 8.78 17.53
CA GLU A 345 -3.13 8.70 18.10
C GLU A 345 -4.21 8.73 17.02
N VAL A 346 -5.35 8.08 17.27
CA VAL A 346 -6.53 8.19 16.42
C VAL A 346 -7.16 9.55 16.58
N VAL A 347 -7.35 10.29 15.49
CA VAL A 347 -8.01 11.61 15.50
C VAL A 347 -9.38 11.59 14.81
N ALA A 348 -9.64 10.62 13.95
CA ALA A 348 -10.94 10.43 13.31
C ALA A 348 -11.21 8.96 13.04
N THR A 349 -12.49 8.56 13.09
CA THR A 349 -12.97 7.22 12.73
C THR A 349 -14.25 7.34 11.93
N LEU A 350 -14.33 6.60 10.83
CA LEU A 350 -15.54 6.47 10.03
C LEU A 350 -15.90 4.99 9.91
N ASP A 351 -16.99 4.59 10.52
CA ASP A 351 -17.61 3.27 10.37
C ASP A 351 -18.38 3.25 9.04
N LEU A 352 -17.97 2.36 8.13
CA LEU A 352 -18.61 2.21 6.83
C LEU A 352 -19.81 1.26 6.86
N GLN A 353 -20.09 0.65 8.02
CA GLN A 353 -21.23 -0.25 8.26
C GLN A 353 -21.33 -1.38 7.22
N ASP A 354 -20.18 -1.88 6.80
CA ASP A 354 -20.05 -2.93 5.80
C ASP A 354 -19.07 -3.99 6.30
N GLU A 355 -19.56 -5.16 6.67
CA GLU A 355 -18.76 -6.31 7.10
C GLU A 355 -17.78 -6.82 6.01
N GLY A 356 -17.92 -6.37 4.77
CA GLY A 356 -17.01 -6.64 3.66
C GLY A 356 -15.85 -5.66 3.54
N CYS A 357 -15.95 -4.50 4.18
CA CYS A 357 -14.92 -3.47 4.24
C CYS A 357 -13.90 -3.79 5.35
N CYS A 358 -12.70 -3.30 5.36
CA CYS A 358 -12.02 -2.51 4.37
C CYS A 358 -10.74 -3.22 3.94
N ALA A 359 -10.34 -3.03 2.70
CA ALA A 359 -9.08 -3.57 2.19
C ALA A 359 -7.97 -2.49 2.30
N ASN A 360 -7.44 -1.97 1.19
CA ASN A 360 -6.53 -0.83 1.27
C ASN A 360 -7.23 0.50 0.96
N ALA A 361 -6.53 1.59 1.19
CA ALA A 361 -6.97 2.94 0.83
C ALA A 361 -5.90 3.67 0.03
N VAL A 362 -6.32 4.61 -0.83
CA VAL A 362 -5.42 5.52 -1.55
C VAL A 362 -5.92 6.95 -1.47
N TRP A 363 -5.01 7.89 -1.22
CA TRP A 363 -5.30 9.31 -1.23
C TRP A 363 -5.34 9.84 -2.66
N TYR A 364 -6.41 10.56 -2.97
CA TYR A 364 -6.65 11.08 -4.31
C TYR A 364 -5.99 12.44 -4.56
N ASP A 365 -5.85 13.31 -3.53
CA ASP A 365 -5.31 14.68 -3.67
C ASP A 365 -3.81 14.74 -4.03
#